data_5252251c286fb0f8c8c8aa5023ab1bbd
#
_entry.id   5252251c286fb0f8c8c8aa5023ab1bbd
#
_cell.length_a   1.000
_cell.length_b   1.000
_cell.length_c   1.000
_cell.angle_alpha   90.00
_cell.angle_beta   90.00
_cell.angle_gamma   90.00
#
_symmetry.space_group_name_H-M   'P 1'
#
loop_
_entity.id
_entity.type
_entity.pdbx_description
1 polymer ?
#
loop_
_entity_poly.entity_id
_entity_poly.type
_entity_poly.pdbx_seq_one_letter_code
_entity_poly.pdbx_strand_id
1 'polypeptide(L)'
;MKSLSHSQFSAYNECNLKWKLRYIDKLSKSSGSIHTIFGSAMHTTIQAYLTEMYGTSIVAAEALNLEDMLKSEMVKEFTQIREKHNVDVCNQKDLTEFYEDGVAIIDHFKKHRGKYFMKKNYELVGIELPIFMKLQEGVEFRSYLDVVIRNKISGAIKIIDLKTS
;
A
#
# COMPACT_ATOMS: atom_id res chain seq x y z
N MET A 1 -7.32 8.16 23.72
CA MET A 1 -6.81 6.81 23.48
C MET A 1 -5.54 6.90 22.65
N LYS A 2 -4.42 6.31 23.09
CA LYS A 2 -3.16 6.32 22.34
C LYS A 2 -3.21 5.21 21.29
N SER A 3 -2.90 5.55 20.03
CA SER A 3 -2.87 4.58 18.94
C SER A 3 -1.41 4.22 18.63
N LEU A 4 -1.12 2.93 18.56
CA LEU A 4 0.15 2.37 18.11
C LEU A 4 -0.04 1.75 16.74
N SER A 5 0.82 2.08 15.78
CA SER A 5 0.87 1.43 14.47
C SER A 5 2.00 0.41 14.38
N HIS A 6 1.94 -0.47 13.39
CA HIS A 6 3.04 -1.39 13.09
C HIS A 6 4.37 -0.63 12.90
N SER A 7 4.35 0.49 12.18
CA SER A 7 5.57 1.31 11.96
C SER A 7 6.15 1.88 13.26
N GLN A 8 5.29 2.26 14.22
CA GLN A 8 5.75 2.70 15.54
C GLN A 8 6.38 1.56 16.33
N PHE A 9 5.74 0.39 16.28
CA PHE A 9 6.26 -0.82 16.96
C PHE A 9 7.61 -1.25 16.38
N SER A 10 7.74 -1.29 15.07
CA SER A 10 9.01 -1.61 14.39
C SER A 10 10.11 -0.60 14.74
N ALA A 11 9.80 0.70 14.70
CA ALA A 11 10.76 1.75 15.07
C ALA A 11 11.21 1.66 16.53
N TYR A 12 10.30 1.27 17.45
CA TYR A 12 10.64 1.06 18.85
C TYR A 12 11.59 -0.13 19.04
N ASN A 13 11.31 -1.25 18.37
CA ASN A 13 12.17 -2.44 18.43
C ASN A 13 13.54 -2.22 17.79
N GLU A 14 13.62 -1.40 16.74
CA GLU A 14 14.88 -1.04 16.11
C GLU A 14 15.72 -0.12 17.01
N CYS A 15 15.12 0.94 17.55
CA CYS A 15 15.78 1.89 18.45
C CYS A 15 14.75 2.74 19.21
N ASN A 16 14.69 2.56 20.53
CA ASN A 16 13.77 3.29 21.40
C ASN A 16 13.96 4.82 21.32
N LEU A 17 15.22 5.27 21.18
CA LEU A 17 15.53 6.70 21.05
C LEU A 17 15.00 7.25 19.72
N LYS A 18 15.22 6.54 18.60
CA LYS A 18 14.67 6.89 17.27
C LYS A 18 13.16 6.99 17.32
N TRP A 19 12.50 6.00 17.95
CA TRP A 19 11.06 6.02 18.14
C TRP A 19 10.61 7.23 18.95
N LYS A 20 11.25 7.51 20.10
CA LYS A 20 10.92 8.66 20.95
C LYS A 20 11.04 9.97 20.18
N LEU A 21 12.18 10.22 19.52
CA LEU A 21 12.43 11.44 18.75
C LEU A 21 11.41 11.63 17.61
N ARG A 22 11.00 10.54 16.98
CA ARG A 22 10.08 10.58 15.84
C ARG A 22 8.62 10.72 16.24
N TYR A 23 8.15 9.93 17.22
CA TYR A 23 6.72 9.81 17.52
C TYR A 23 6.26 10.54 18.77
N ILE A 24 7.16 10.75 19.75
CA ILE A 24 6.85 11.47 20.98
C ILE A 24 7.25 12.94 20.83
N ASP A 25 8.53 13.18 20.56
CA ASP A 25 9.09 14.53 20.49
C ASP A 25 8.82 15.21 19.13
N LYS A 26 8.42 14.40 18.10
CA LYS A 26 8.08 14.86 16.74
C LYS A 26 9.16 15.69 16.06
N LEU A 27 10.42 15.42 16.38
CA LEU A 27 11.58 16.15 15.84
C LEU A 27 11.94 15.72 14.42
N SER A 28 11.57 14.49 14.02
CA SER A 28 11.77 14.00 12.65
C SER A 28 10.54 14.31 11.80
N LYS A 29 10.66 15.25 10.88
CA LYS A 29 9.67 15.49 9.83
C LYS A 29 9.99 14.55 8.66
N SER A 30 9.22 13.49 8.47
CA SER A 30 9.26 12.74 7.22
C SER A 30 8.57 13.57 6.15
N SER A 31 9.33 14.12 5.22
CA SER A 31 8.79 14.88 4.08
C SER A 31 8.27 13.99 2.95
N GLY A 32 8.37 12.66 3.10
CA GLY A 32 8.14 11.73 2.00
C GLY A 32 9.38 11.56 1.12
N SER A 33 9.27 10.75 0.07
CA SER A 33 10.30 10.52 -0.95
C SER A 33 9.64 9.96 -2.20
N ILE A 34 10.37 9.85 -3.31
CA ILE A 34 9.89 9.19 -4.53
C ILE A 34 9.43 7.75 -4.23
N HIS A 35 10.12 7.02 -3.36
CA HIS A 35 9.71 5.66 -2.95
C HIS A 35 8.36 5.65 -2.23
N THR A 36 8.06 6.68 -1.43
CA THR A 36 6.75 6.80 -0.76
C THR A 36 5.64 7.07 -1.77
N ILE A 37 5.87 7.99 -2.71
CA ILE A 37 4.93 8.33 -3.80
C ILE A 37 4.64 7.09 -4.63
N PHE A 38 5.69 6.44 -5.10
CA PHE A 38 5.61 5.26 -5.94
C PHE A 38 4.92 4.08 -5.23
N GLY A 39 5.33 3.78 -3.99
CA GLY A 39 4.72 2.70 -3.20
C GLY A 39 3.22 2.90 -3.01
N SER A 40 2.80 4.10 -2.61
CA SER A 40 1.39 4.46 -2.42
C SER A 40 0.59 4.31 -3.73
N ALA A 41 1.11 4.85 -4.83
CA ALA A 41 0.48 4.79 -6.14
C ALA A 41 0.36 3.35 -6.67
N MET A 42 1.41 2.54 -6.52
CA MET A 42 1.41 1.12 -6.90
C MET A 42 0.40 0.31 -6.09
N HIS A 43 0.35 0.51 -4.77
CA HIS A 43 -0.67 -0.13 -3.91
C HIS A 43 -2.07 0.18 -4.42
N THR A 44 -2.40 1.46 -4.60
CA THR A 44 -3.72 1.90 -5.10
C THR A 44 -4.04 1.25 -6.46
N THR A 45 -3.08 1.23 -7.38
CA THR A 45 -3.26 0.67 -8.73
C THR A 45 -3.51 -0.83 -8.71
N ILE A 46 -2.70 -1.60 -7.99
CA ILE A 46 -2.86 -3.07 -7.91
C ILE A 46 -4.13 -3.43 -7.13
N GLN A 47 -4.45 -2.71 -6.07
CA GLN A 47 -5.67 -2.91 -5.28
C GLN A 47 -6.93 -2.64 -6.10
N ALA A 48 -6.93 -1.63 -6.96
CA ALA A 48 -8.04 -1.37 -7.89
C ALA A 48 -8.24 -2.53 -8.89
N TYR A 49 -7.15 -3.04 -9.47
CA TYR A 49 -7.20 -4.23 -10.32
C TYR A 49 -7.80 -5.45 -9.59
N LEU A 50 -7.32 -5.72 -8.38
CA LEU A 50 -7.81 -6.87 -7.58
C LEU A 50 -9.27 -6.70 -7.18
N THR A 51 -9.69 -5.49 -6.84
CA THR A 51 -11.09 -5.17 -6.53
C THR A 51 -11.99 -5.47 -7.73
N GLU A 52 -11.62 -5.00 -8.92
CA GLU A 52 -12.37 -5.25 -10.14
C GLU A 52 -12.35 -6.73 -10.53
N MET A 53 -11.20 -7.38 -10.43
CA MET A 53 -11.04 -8.80 -10.74
C MET A 53 -11.95 -9.68 -9.87
N TYR A 54 -11.97 -9.46 -8.56
CA TYR A 54 -12.78 -10.27 -7.66
C TYR A 54 -14.26 -9.85 -7.66
N GLY A 55 -14.54 -8.55 -7.75
CA GLY A 55 -15.90 -8.01 -7.75
C GLY A 55 -16.66 -8.32 -9.03
N THR A 56 -16.03 -8.13 -10.17
CA THR A 56 -16.65 -8.26 -11.50
C THR A 56 -16.08 -9.47 -12.25
N SER A 57 -14.97 -9.28 -12.95
CA SER A 57 -14.34 -10.34 -13.74
C SER A 57 -12.86 -10.05 -14.02
N ILE A 58 -12.11 -11.09 -14.43
CA ILE A 58 -10.73 -10.90 -14.92
C ILE A 58 -10.74 -10.02 -16.17
N VAL A 59 -11.72 -10.20 -17.06
CA VAL A 59 -11.83 -9.41 -18.30
C VAL A 59 -12.05 -7.93 -17.98
N ALA A 60 -12.92 -7.62 -17.01
CA ALA A 60 -13.14 -6.24 -16.57
C ALA A 60 -11.87 -5.63 -15.95
N ALA A 61 -11.15 -6.38 -15.12
CA ALA A 61 -9.90 -5.93 -14.55
C ALA A 61 -8.80 -5.69 -15.60
N GLU A 62 -8.71 -6.55 -16.63
CA GLU A 62 -7.77 -6.37 -17.75
C GLU A 62 -8.10 -5.14 -18.62
N ALA A 63 -9.36 -4.72 -18.64
CA ALA A 63 -9.80 -3.52 -19.36
C ALA A 63 -9.44 -2.21 -18.65
N LEU A 64 -9.00 -2.27 -17.37
CA LEU A 64 -8.54 -1.09 -16.66
C LEU A 64 -7.22 -0.58 -17.26
N ASN A 65 -7.15 0.73 -17.50
CA ASN A 65 -5.90 1.39 -17.88
C ASN A 65 -5.05 1.65 -16.62
N LEU A 66 -4.31 0.63 -16.18
CA LEU A 66 -3.50 0.69 -14.97
C LEU A 66 -2.31 1.65 -15.08
N GLU A 67 -1.81 1.88 -16.31
CA GLU A 67 -0.72 2.84 -16.55
C GLU A 67 -1.19 4.27 -16.28
N ASP A 68 -2.34 4.66 -16.81
CA ASP A 68 -2.92 5.98 -16.53
C ASP A 68 -3.32 6.14 -15.06
N MET A 69 -3.80 5.06 -14.43
CA MET A 69 -4.09 5.07 -12.99
C MET A 69 -2.82 5.31 -12.18
N LEU A 70 -1.74 4.55 -12.45
CA LEU A 70 -0.46 4.72 -11.78
C LEU A 70 0.06 6.15 -11.94
N LYS A 71 0.05 6.67 -13.16
CA LYS A 71 0.48 8.05 -13.45
C LYS A 71 -0.34 9.07 -12.65
N SER A 72 -1.65 8.92 -12.65
CA SER A 72 -2.55 9.82 -11.93
C SER A 72 -2.33 9.79 -10.42
N GLU A 73 -2.17 8.60 -9.85
CA GLU A 73 -1.91 8.46 -8.41
C GLU A 73 -0.52 8.96 -8.02
N MET A 74 0.52 8.76 -8.84
CA MET A 74 1.84 9.32 -8.58
C MET A 74 1.82 10.86 -8.58
N VAL A 75 1.13 11.48 -9.54
CA VAL A 75 0.97 12.94 -9.58
C VAL A 75 0.20 13.46 -8.38
N LYS A 76 -0.86 12.79 -8.01
CA LYS A 76 -1.69 13.13 -6.83
C LYS A 76 -0.87 13.07 -5.54
N GLU A 77 -0.15 11.97 -5.29
CA GLU A 77 0.70 11.79 -4.11
C GLU A 77 1.82 12.85 -4.07
N PHE A 78 2.49 13.11 -5.19
CA PHE A 78 3.49 14.16 -5.30
C PHE A 78 2.92 15.53 -4.93
N THR A 79 1.75 15.88 -5.48
CA THR A 79 1.08 17.15 -5.22
C THR A 79 0.71 17.29 -3.75
N GLN A 80 0.13 16.27 -3.15
CA GLN A 80 -0.24 16.27 -1.74
C GLN A 80 0.97 16.45 -0.80
N ILE A 81 2.07 15.76 -1.10
CA ILE A 81 3.31 15.89 -0.30
C ILE A 81 3.89 17.30 -0.45
N ARG A 82 3.94 17.82 -1.67
CA ARG A 82 4.41 19.17 -1.97
C ARG A 82 3.60 20.24 -1.24
N GLU A 83 2.27 20.16 -1.30
CA GLU A 83 1.38 21.11 -0.63
C GLU A 83 1.51 21.04 0.90
N LYS A 84 1.61 19.83 1.43
CA LYS A 84 1.70 19.61 2.89
C LYS A 84 3.03 20.06 3.49
N HIS A 85 4.11 19.87 2.78
CA HIS A 85 5.47 20.08 3.30
C HIS A 85 6.18 21.29 2.67
N ASN A 86 5.62 21.86 1.62
CA ASN A 86 6.21 22.94 0.81
C ASN A 86 7.63 22.61 0.31
N VAL A 87 7.84 21.34 -0.10
CA VAL A 87 9.13 20.80 -0.57
C VAL A 87 8.88 19.87 -1.75
N ASP A 88 9.67 20.00 -2.79
CA ASP A 88 9.74 19.02 -3.86
C ASP A 88 10.63 17.85 -3.41
N VAL A 89 10.02 16.67 -3.21
CA VAL A 89 10.70 15.47 -2.67
C VAL A 89 11.39 14.63 -3.75
N CYS A 90 11.16 14.94 -5.01
CA CYS A 90 11.81 14.33 -6.17
C CYS A 90 11.71 15.27 -7.39
N ASN A 91 12.49 15.00 -8.42
CA ASN A 91 12.45 15.74 -9.66
C ASN A 91 11.66 15.00 -10.77
N GLN A 92 11.50 15.63 -11.92
CA GLN A 92 10.75 15.05 -13.06
C GLN A 92 11.39 13.75 -13.59
N LYS A 93 12.72 13.65 -13.55
CA LYS A 93 13.44 12.47 -14.02
C LYS A 93 13.13 11.27 -13.11
N ASP A 94 13.18 11.47 -11.77
CA ASP A 94 12.85 10.43 -10.81
C ASP A 94 11.41 9.92 -11.02
N LEU A 95 10.45 10.86 -11.23
CA LEU A 95 9.05 10.48 -11.49
C LEU A 95 8.90 9.65 -12.76
N THR A 96 9.66 9.98 -13.80
CA THR A 96 9.62 9.23 -15.07
C THR A 96 10.21 7.84 -14.91
N GLU A 97 11.39 7.72 -14.29
CA GLU A 97 12.05 6.43 -14.07
C GLU A 97 11.17 5.49 -13.23
N PHE A 98 10.62 5.99 -12.13
CA PHE A 98 9.74 5.18 -11.27
C PHE A 98 8.40 4.83 -11.95
N TYR A 99 7.88 5.69 -12.81
CA TYR A 99 6.70 5.35 -13.61
C TYR A 99 7.00 4.21 -14.59
N GLU A 100 8.12 4.25 -15.31
CA GLU A 100 8.55 3.19 -16.24
C GLU A 100 8.75 1.85 -15.51
N ASP A 101 9.39 1.87 -14.34
CA ASP A 101 9.51 0.70 -13.48
C ASP A 101 8.13 0.18 -13.05
N GLY A 102 7.22 1.06 -12.72
CA GLY A 102 5.85 0.71 -12.32
C GLY A 102 5.07 0.04 -13.44
N VAL A 103 5.20 0.52 -14.68
CA VAL A 103 4.61 -0.14 -15.86
C VAL A 103 5.15 -1.56 -16.03
N ALA A 104 6.46 -1.75 -15.89
CA ALA A 104 7.06 -3.08 -15.98
C ALA A 104 6.57 -4.02 -14.85
N ILE A 105 6.40 -3.49 -13.63
CA ILE A 105 5.84 -4.25 -12.49
C ILE A 105 4.37 -4.63 -12.75
N ILE A 106 3.55 -3.73 -13.29
CA ILE A 106 2.15 -4.00 -13.66
C ILE A 106 2.08 -5.13 -14.69
N ASP A 107 2.90 -5.09 -15.72
CA ASP A 107 2.98 -6.13 -16.73
C ASP A 107 3.39 -7.47 -16.14
N HIS A 108 4.40 -7.49 -15.30
CA HIS A 108 4.82 -8.69 -14.58
C HIS A 108 3.70 -9.23 -13.69
N PHE A 109 3.03 -8.36 -12.95
CA PHE A 109 1.91 -8.72 -12.10
C PHE A 109 0.77 -9.36 -12.91
N LYS A 110 0.34 -8.74 -14.02
CA LYS A 110 -0.71 -9.27 -14.89
C LYS A 110 -0.38 -10.68 -15.42
N LYS A 111 0.87 -10.90 -15.84
CA LYS A 111 1.36 -12.19 -16.33
C LYS A 111 1.36 -13.27 -15.26
N HIS A 112 1.66 -12.91 -14.01
CA HIS A 112 1.90 -13.86 -12.92
C HIS A 112 0.79 -13.86 -11.85
N ARG A 113 -0.27 -13.03 -11.97
CA ARG A 113 -1.33 -12.90 -10.96
C ARG A 113 -1.95 -14.23 -10.53
N GLY A 114 -2.11 -15.17 -11.46
CA GLY A 114 -2.69 -16.48 -11.17
C GLY A 114 -1.91 -17.31 -10.15
N LYS A 115 -0.63 -16.98 -9.92
CA LYS A 115 0.19 -17.63 -8.91
C LYS A 115 -0.21 -17.22 -7.49
N TYR A 116 -0.65 -15.98 -7.31
CA TYR A 116 -0.93 -15.38 -6.01
C TYR A 116 -2.43 -15.10 -5.79
N PHE A 117 -3.14 -14.75 -6.87
CA PHE A 117 -4.51 -14.23 -6.86
C PHE A 117 -5.41 -15.04 -7.79
N MET A 118 -5.71 -16.29 -7.43
CA MET A 118 -6.63 -17.13 -8.22
C MET A 118 -8.09 -16.76 -7.91
N LYS A 119 -8.85 -16.28 -8.91
CA LYS A 119 -10.27 -15.97 -8.75
C LYS A 119 -11.14 -17.23 -8.56
N LYS A 120 -10.82 -18.35 -9.20
CA LYS A 120 -11.69 -19.54 -9.27
C LYS A 120 -12.13 -20.06 -7.91
N ASN A 121 -11.19 -20.13 -6.95
CA ASN A 121 -11.45 -20.72 -5.63
C ASN A 121 -11.32 -19.71 -4.50
N TYR A 122 -11.13 -18.44 -4.81
CA TYR A 122 -10.94 -17.39 -3.81
C TYR A 122 -11.92 -16.25 -4.02
N GLU A 123 -12.23 -15.57 -2.93
CA GLU A 123 -12.96 -14.32 -2.91
C GLU A 123 -12.14 -13.26 -2.16
N LEU A 124 -12.35 -12.00 -2.51
CA LEU A 124 -11.76 -10.89 -1.81
C LEU A 124 -12.54 -10.63 -0.52
N VAL A 125 -11.86 -10.68 0.62
CA VAL A 125 -12.42 -10.32 1.91
C VAL A 125 -12.32 -8.81 2.13
N GLY A 126 -11.19 -8.22 1.74
CA GLY A 126 -10.99 -6.78 1.82
C GLY A 126 -9.65 -6.32 1.27
N ILE A 127 -9.63 -5.05 0.95
CA ILE A 127 -8.45 -4.23 0.61
C ILE A 127 -8.27 -3.23 1.75
N GLU A 128 -7.03 -2.96 2.18
CA GLU A 128 -6.73 -2.07 3.31
C GLU A 128 -7.61 -2.40 4.53
N LEU A 129 -7.74 -3.71 4.80
CA LEU A 129 -8.63 -4.18 5.86
C LEU A 129 -8.09 -3.71 7.22
N PRO A 130 -8.83 -2.83 7.94
CA PRO A 130 -8.36 -2.30 9.21
C PRO A 130 -8.38 -3.36 10.30
N ILE A 131 -7.32 -3.41 11.09
CA ILE A 131 -7.23 -4.20 12.32
C ILE A 131 -7.10 -3.25 13.49
N PHE A 132 -8.00 -3.42 14.45
CA PHE A 132 -7.97 -2.72 15.74
C PHE A 132 -7.89 -3.74 16.85
N MET A 133 -6.88 -3.62 17.70
CA MET A 133 -6.69 -4.51 18.84
C MET A 133 -6.42 -3.69 20.09
N LYS A 134 -7.27 -3.81 21.09
CA LYS A 134 -7.05 -3.21 22.39
C LYS A 134 -5.91 -3.96 23.09
N LEU A 135 -4.79 -3.30 23.33
CA LEU A 135 -3.62 -3.87 24.02
C LEU A 135 -3.78 -3.78 25.54
N GLN A 136 -4.20 -2.62 26.00
CA GLN A 136 -4.49 -2.31 27.42
C GLN A 136 -5.43 -1.12 27.51
N GLU A 137 -5.85 -0.75 28.70
CA GLU A 137 -6.70 0.43 28.89
C GLU A 137 -6.04 1.70 28.33
N GLY A 138 -6.76 2.38 27.44
CA GLY A 138 -6.30 3.60 26.78
C GLY A 138 -5.27 3.42 25.65
N VAL A 139 -4.87 2.16 25.30
CA VAL A 139 -3.92 1.87 24.21
C VAL A 139 -4.51 0.90 23.21
N GLU A 140 -4.52 1.29 21.95
CA GLU A 140 -5.02 0.49 20.83
C GLU A 140 -3.93 0.32 19.76
N PHE A 141 -3.76 -0.91 19.28
CA PHE A 141 -2.95 -1.19 18.09
C PHE A 141 -3.83 -1.05 16.84
N ARG A 142 -3.31 -0.35 15.84
CA ARG A 142 -3.97 -0.18 14.54
C ARG A 142 -3.03 -0.57 13.41
N SER A 143 -3.55 -1.40 12.51
CA SER A 143 -2.85 -1.79 11.30
C SER A 143 -3.85 -1.96 10.16
N TYR A 144 -3.33 -2.05 8.95
CA TYR A 144 -4.12 -2.34 7.76
C TYR A 144 -3.48 -3.51 7.03
N LEU A 145 -4.32 -4.40 6.51
CA LEU A 145 -3.89 -5.53 5.70
C LEU A 145 -4.15 -5.18 4.24
N ASP A 146 -3.10 -5.14 3.42
CA ASP A 146 -3.17 -4.66 2.04
C ASP A 146 -4.20 -5.44 1.22
N VAL A 147 -4.15 -6.78 1.25
CA VAL A 147 -5.08 -7.66 0.55
C VAL A 147 -5.40 -8.88 1.40
N VAL A 148 -6.66 -9.15 1.62
CA VAL A 148 -7.14 -10.35 2.31
C VAL A 148 -8.08 -11.13 1.38
N ILE A 149 -7.75 -12.39 1.12
CA ILE A 149 -8.58 -13.30 0.32
C ILE A 149 -8.92 -14.55 1.12
N ARG A 150 -10.06 -15.15 0.83
CA ARG A 150 -10.54 -16.39 1.46
C ARG A 150 -10.72 -17.49 0.42
N ASN A 151 -10.24 -18.68 0.72
CA ASN A 151 -10.54 -19.86 -0.07
C ASN A 151 -11.99 -20.30 0.19
N LYS A 152 -12.80 -20.36 -0.87
CA LYS A 152 -14.25 -20.66 -0.78
C LYS A 152 -14.54 -22.12 -0.37
N ILE A 153 -13.57 -23.01 -0.57
CA ILE A 153 -13.74 -24.46 -0.30
C ILE A 153 -13.29 -24.76 1.13
N SER A 154 -12.09 -24.35 1.51
CA SER A 154 -11.50 -24.66 2.81
C SER A 154 -11.78 -23.61 3.89
N GLY A 155 -12.25 -22.42 3.53
CA GLY A 155 -12.40 -21.28 4.43
C GLY A 155 -11.07 -20.61 4.83
N ALA A 156 -9.93 -21.13 4.36
CA ALA A 156 -8.63 -20.61 4.72
C ALA A 156 -8.43 -19.14 4.28
N ILE A 157 -7.95 -18.32 5.18
CA ILE A 157 -7.63 -16.92 4.94
C ILE A 157 -6.17 -16.80 4.47
N LYS A 158 -5.95 -16.00 3.44
CA LYS A 158 -4.62 -15.62 2.97
C LYS A 158 -4.49 -14.10 3.05
N ILE A 159 -3.49 -13.65 3.80
CA ILE A 159 -3.11 -12.23 3.93
C ILE A 159 -1.91 -12.01 3.03
N ILE A 160 -1.98 -10.98 2.20
CA ILE A 160 -0.92 -10.64 1.25
C ILE A 160 -0.54 -9.19 1.49
N ASP A 161 0.72 -8.97 1.77
CA ASP A 161 1.34 -7.67 1.91
C ASP A 161 2.04 -7.34 0.58
N LEU A 162 1.72 -6.19 0.00
CA LEU A 162 2.26 -5.74 -1.28
C LEU A 162 3.57 -4.99 -1.03
N LYS A 163 4.65 -5.41 -1.67
CA LYS A 163 5.94 -4.73 -1.61
C LYS A 163 6.38 -4.30 -3.00
N THR A 164 6.81 -3.07 -3.11
CA THR A 164 7.24 -2.43 -4.36
C THR A 164 8.74 -2.13 -4.39
N SER A 165 9.47 -2.63 -3.39
CA SER A 165 10.94 -2.50 -3.27
C SER A 165 11.59 -3.85 -3.19
#